data_4d4833d2bfbb3f4de76b2ab84035e205
#
_entry.id   4d4833d2bfbb3f4de76b2ab84035e205
#
_cell.length_a   1.000
_cell.length_b   1.000
_cell.length_c   1.000
_cell.angle_alpha   90.00
_cell.angle_beta   90.00
_cell.angle_gamma   90.00
#
_symmetry.space_group_name_H-M   'P 1'
#
loop_
_entity.id
_entity.type
_entity.pdbx_description
1 polymer ?
#
loop_
_entity_poly.entity_id
_entity_poly.type
_entity_poly.pdbx_seq_one_letter_code
_entity_poly.pdbx_strand_id
1 'polypeptide(L)'
;MKKMKNKINKIAKDTNLFLKKFVKRQKRSELITPMKYGLFSGGKKIRSKILIDVGSIFKLNYKSLIILGAAIECIHAYSLIHDDLPCMDNDSIRRGKPSTHVKFGESTAVLAGNSLLTMAFEILSHKNLKFSEKIKIN
;
A
#
# COMPACT_ATOMS: atom_id res chain seq x y z
N MET A 1 8.02 -7.45 24.46
CA MET A 1 8.06 -6.21 23.64
C MET A 1 9.05 -6.29 22.47
N LYS A 2 10.33 -6.60 22.65
CA LYS A 2 11.38 -6.63 21.57
C LYS A 2 11.03 -7.56 20.38
N LYS A 3 10.52 -8.77 20.64
CA LYS A 3 10.11 -9.77 19.62
C LYS A 3 8.96 -9.26 18.74
N MET A 4 7.97 -8.59 19.31
CA MET A 4 6.83 -8.02 18.58
C MET A 4 7.26 -6.84 17.69
N LYS A 5 8.12 -5.96 18.19
CA LYS A 5 8.70 -4.85 17.41
C LYS A 5 9.50 -5.36 16.20
N ASN A 6 10.28 -6.42 16.39
CA ASN A 6 11.05 -7.05 15.30
C ASN A 6 10.13 -7.65 14.23
N LYS A 7 9.01 -8.29 14.62
CA LYS A 7 8.02 -8.82 13.67
C LYS A 7 7.37 -7.72 12.84
N ILE A 8 6.97 -6.60 13.47
CA ILE A 8 6.39 -5.43 12.77
C ILE A 8 7.38 -4.88 11.73
N ASN A 9 8.64 -4.68 12.14
CA ASN A 9 9.67 -4.16 11.26
C ASN A 9 9.94 -5.08 10.06
N LYS A 10 9.94 -6.40 10.27
CA LYS A 10 10.10 -7.38 9.20
C LYS A 10 8.95 -7.29 8.20
N ILE A 11 7.70 -7.30 8.66
CA ILE A 11 6.51 -7.20 7.79
C ILE A 11 6.55 -5.90 6.98
N ALA A 12 6.82 -4.78 7.62
CA ALA A 12 6.92 -3.49 6.95
C ALA A 12 8.03 -3.48 5.87
N LYS A 13 9.18 -4.09 6.17
CA LYS A 13 10.29 -4.23 5.22
C LYS A 13 9.90 -5.09 4.01
N ASP A 14 9.30 -6.27 4.26
CA ASP A 14 8.94 -7.22 3.20
C ASP A 14 7.83 -6.65 2.30
N THR A 15 6.81 -6.00 2.89
CA THR A 15 5.74 -5.31 2.15
C THR A 15 6.31 -4.17 1.29
N ASN A 16 7.18 -3.33 1.86
CA ASN A 16 7.82 -2.25 1.11
C ASN A 16 8.73 -2.78 -0.01
N LEU A 17 9.44 -3.89 0.21
CA LEU A 17 10.29 -4.50 -0.81
C LEU A 17 9.45 -5.01 -1.99
N PHE A 18 8.31 -5.67 -1.71
CA PHE A 18 7.38 -6.10 -2.74
C PHE A 18 6.84 -4.90 -3.53
N LEU A 19 6.33 -3.88 -2.84
CA LEU A 19 5.78 -2.67 -3.48
C LEU A 19 6.81 -1.93 -4.34
N LYS A 20 8.05 -1.78 -3.85
CA LYS A 20 9.13 -1.16 -4.64
C LYS A 20 9.43 -1.92 -5.92
N LYS A 21 9.48 -3.27 -5.85
CA LYS A 21 9.67 -4.12 -7.04
C LYS A 21 8.49 -4.03 -8.00
N PHE A 22 7.26 -3.98 -7.46
CA PHE A 22 6.05 -3.91 -8.25
C PHE A 22 5.95 -2.58 -9.00
N VAL A 23 6.12 -1.45 -8.31
CA VAL A 23 6.10 -0.11 -8.92
C VAL A 23 7.22 0.07 -9.95
N LYS A 24 8.40 -0.57 -9.75
CA LYS A 24 9.50 -0.52 -10.74
C LYS A 24 9.13 -1.17 -12.08
N ARG A 25 8.19 -2.11 -12.09
CA ARG A 25 7.72 -2.81 -13.32
C ARG A 25 6.66 -2.03 -14.08
N GLN A 26 6.07 -1.00 -13.47
CA GLN A 26 5.07 -0.18 -14.12
C GLN A 26 5.69 0.59 -15.30
N LYS A 27 4.88 0.81 -16.34
CA LYS A 27 5.30 1.64 -17.48
C LYS A 27 5.70 3.05 -16.99
N ARG A 28 6.66 3.66 -17.67
CA ARG A 28 7.05 5.04 -17.37
C ARG A 28 5.86 5.97 -17.52
N SER A 29 5.58 6.74 -16.48
CA SER A 29 4.51 7.73 -16.41
C SER A 29 4.92 8.82 -15.44
N GLU A 30 4.45 10.02 -15.64
CA GLU A 30 4.63 11.16 -14.73
C GLU A 30 4.01 10.89 -13.36
N LEU A 31 3.01 10.02 -13.28
CA LEU A 31 2.34 9.64 -12.03
C LEU A 31 3.18 8.75 -11.11
N ILE A 32 4.24 8.10 -11.62
CA ILE A 32 5.08 7.19 -10.80
C ILE A 32 5.73 7.93 -9.63
N THR A 33 6.17 9.16 -9.82
CA THR A 33 6.81 9.95 -8.75
C THR A 33 5.83 10.34 -7.65
N PRO A 34 4.65 10.95 -7.93
CA PRO A 34 3.66 11.25 -6.90
C PRO A 34 3.07 9.99 -6.25
N MET A 35 2.85 8.89 -7.00
CA MET A 35 2.45 7.60 -6.41
C MET A 35 3.46 7.11 -5.38
N LYS A 36 4.75 7.09 -5.72
CA LYS A 36 5.82 6.70 -4.79
C LYS A 36 5.87 7.62 -3.58
N TYR A 37 5.68 8.91 -3.78
CA TYR A 37 5.70 9.90 -2.72
C TYR A 37 4.64 9.61 -1.66
N GLY A 38 3.39 9.37 -2.05
CA GLY A 38 2.30 9.00 -1.14
C GLY A 38 2.50 7.61 -0.53
N LEU A 39 2.81 6.59 -1.35
CA LEU A 39 2.90 5.19 -0.94
C LEU A 39 4.04 4.94 0.06
N PHE A 40 5.18 5.61 -0.12
CA PHE A 40 6.38 5.43 0.71
C PHE A 40 6.62 6.61 1.67
N SER A 41 5.60 7.39 1.97
CA SER A 41 5.67 8.53 2.93
C SER A 41 6.01 8.11 4.37
N GLY A 42 6.24 6.83 4.62
CA GLY A 42 6.55 6.27 5.94
C GLY A 42 5.37 5.47 6.52
N GLY A 43 5.42 5.27 7.85
CA GLY A 43 4.40 4.51 8.57
C GLY A 43 4.81 3.07 8.89
N LYS A 44 4.10 2.49 9.87
CA LYS A 44 4.44 1.18 10.46
C LYS A 44 3.81 0.00 9.70
N LYS A 45 3.07 0.25 8.62
CA LYS A 45 2.35 -0.77 7.83
C LYS A 45 1.48 -1.67 8.73
N ILE A 46 0.70 -1.07 9.61
CA ILE A 46 -0.09 -1.78 10.62
C ILE A 46 -1.22 -2.59 9.97
N ARG A 47 -1.82 -2.08 8.88
CA ARG A 47 -2.88 -2.80 8.15
C ARG A 47 -2.38 -4.10 7.57
N SER A 48 -1.21 -4.09 6.92
CA SER A 48 -0.52 -5.29 6.46
C SER A 48 -0.21 -6.24 7.61
N LYS A 49 0.22 -5.71 8.77
CA LYS A 49 0.50 -6.54 9.94
C LYS A 49 -0.74 -7.26 10.45
N ILE A 50 -1.87 -6.56 10.60
CA ILE A 50 -3.12 -7.14 11.06
C ILE A 50 -3.55 -8.27 10.11
N LEU A 51 -3.56 -8.01 8.80
CA LEU A 51 -3.89 -9.00 7.79
C LEU A 51 -2.98 -10.24 7.88
N ILE A 52 -1.67 -10.03 8.03
CA ILE A 52 -0.69 -11.13 8.10
C ILE A 52 -0.85 -11.92 9.41
N ASP A 53 -1.12 -11.26 10.53
CA ASP A 53 -1.33 -11.95 11.80
C ASP A 53 -2.61 -12.81 11.75
N VAL A 54 -3.71 -12.27 11.24
CA VAL A 54 -4.97 -13.03 11.04
C VAL A 54 -4.76 -14.17 10.05
N GLY A 55 -4.19 -13.91 8.88
CA GLY A 55 -3.93 -14.96 7.89
C GLY A 55 -2.99 -16.06 8.39
N SER A 56 -2.08 -15.73 9.30
CA SER A 56 -1.18 -16.70 9.94
C SER A 56 -1.94 -17.66 10.89
N ILE A 57 -3.04 -17.22 11.52
CA ILE A 57 -3.92 -18.08 12.33
C ILE A 57 -4.52 -19.18 11.45
N PHE A 58 -4.91 -18.84 10.22
CA PHE A 58 -5.43 -19.77 9.21
C PHE A 58 -4.35 -20.51 8.43
N LYS A 59 -3.07 -20.44 8.87
CA LYS A 59 -1.91 -21.09 8.24
C LYS A 59 -1.73 -20.74 6.75
N LEU A 60 -2.13 -19.55 6.35
CA LEU A 60 -1.97 -19.07 4.98
C LEU A 60 -0.50 -18.78 4.67
N ASN A 61 -0.13 -18.92 3.40
CA ASN A 61 1.24 -18.71 2.95
C ASN A 61 1.70 -17.26 3.16
N TYR A 62 2.82 -17.06 3.83
CA TYR A 62 3.36 -15.75 4.17
C TYR A 62 3.59 -14.85 2.95
N LYS A 63 4.08 -15.41 1.83
CA LYS A 63 4.31 -14.63 0.60
C LYS A 63 3.00 -14.10 0.02
N SER A 64 1.94 -14.93 0.02
CA SER A 64 0.60 -14.50 -0.39
C SER A 64 0.05 -13.41 0.52
N LEU A 65 0.26 -13.53 1.84
CA LEU A 65 -0.14 -12.51 2.81
C LEU A 65 0.59 -11.18 2.62
N ILE A 66 1.88 -11.19 2.23
CA ILE A 66 2.63 -9.97 1.87
C ILE A 66 2.03 -9.32 0.62
N ILE A 67 1.64 -10.09 -0.39
CA ILE A 67 0.99 -9.56 -1.61
C ILE A 67 -0.35 -8.89 -1.25
N LEU A 68 -1.19 -9.55 -0.46
CA LEU A 68 -2.46 -9.00 0.02
C LEU A 68 -2.24 -7.73 0.87
N GLY A 69 -1.28 -7.78 1.80
CA GLY A 69 -0.90 -6.63 2.62
C GLY A 69 -0.43 -5.45 1.77
N ALA A 70 0.30 -5.71 0.69
CA ALA A 70 0.74 -4.67 -0.25
C ALA A 70 -0.45 -4.00 -0.96
N ALA A 71 -1.45 -4.76 -1.39
CA ALA A 71 -2.68 -4.22 -1.99
C ALA A 71 -3.43 -3.31 -1.01
N ILE A 72 -3.60 -3.74 0.24
CA ILE A 72 -4.24 -2.92 1.30
C ILE A 72 -3.45 -1.63 1.56
N GLU A 73 -2.12 -1.65 1.55
CA GLU A 73 -1.32 -0.44 1.75
C GLU A 73 -1.41 0.52 0.55
N CYS A 74 -1.66 0.02 -0.67
CA CYS A 74 -1.96 0.87 -1.82
C CYS A 74 -3.31 1.58 -1.65
N ILE A 75 -4.36 0.86 -1.24
CA ILE A 75 -5.68 1.45 -0.94
C ILE A 75 -5.56 2.48 0.19
N HIS A 76 -4.79 2.17 1.25
CA HIS A 76 -4.57 3.12 2.32
C HIS A 76 -3.81 4.38 1.87
N ALA A 77 -2.80 4.23 1.01
CA ALA A 77 -2.09 5.38 0.47
C ALA A 77 -2.98 6.23 -0.46
N TYR A 78 -3.83 5.58 -1.28
CA TYR A 78 -4.87 6.23 -2.06
C TYR A 78 -5.79 7.08 -1.16
N SER A 79 -6.38 6.49 -0.11
CA SER A 79 -7.29 7.21 0.77
C SER A 79 -6.62 8.43 1.40
N LEU A 80 -5.39 8.29 1.91
CA LEU A 80 -4.67 9.41 2.52
C LEU A 80 -4.36 10.55 1.53
N ILE A 81 -4.03 10.23 0.27
CA ILE A 81 -3.79 11.26 -0.75
C ILE A 81 -5.07 12.03 -1.04
N HIS A 82 -6.22 11.35 -1.10
CA HIS A 82 -7.50 11.98 -1.38
C HIS A 82 -8.08 12.71 -0.17
N ASP A 83 -7.92 12.17 1.04
CA ASP A 83 -8.33 12.83 2.28
C ASP A 83 -7.62 14.19 2.44
N ASP A 84 -6.35 14.30 2.04
CA ASP A 84 -5.57 15.54 2.12
C ASP A 84 -6.01 16.64 1.15
N LEU A 85 -6.82 16.34 0.12
CA LEU A 85 -7.21 17.33 -0.90
C LEU A 85 -7.99 18.51 -0.31
N PRO A 86 -7.92 19.71 -0.93
CA PRO A 86 -8.66 20.88 -0.47
C PRO A 86 -10.18 20.69 -0.39
N CYS A 87 -10.74 19.81 -1.23
CA CYS A 87 -12.17 19.47 -1.21
C CYS A 87 -12.56 18.43 -0.15
N MET A 88 -11.58 17.91 0.61
CA MET A 88 -11.77 16.95 1.70
C MET A 88 -11.29 17.58 3.02
N ASP A 89 -10.23 17.04 3.65
CA ASP A 89 -9.71 17.53 4.94
C ASP A 89 -8.84 18.78 4.79
N ASN A 90 -8.40 19.12 3.57
CA ASN A 90 -7.51 20.24 3.25
C ASN A 90 -6.20 20.25 4.06
N ASP A 91 -5.58 19.07 4.23
CA ASP A 91 -4.34 18.92 4.97
C ASP A 91 -3.13 19.25 4.10
N SER A 92 -2.41 20.33 4.44
CA SER A 92 -1.19 20.72 3.71
C SER A 92 0.05 19.92 4.07
N ILE A 93 0.05 19.23 5.22
CA ILE A 93 1.20 18.48 5.74
C ILE A 93 0.76 17.08 6.19
N ARG A 94 1.46 16.06 5.68
CA ARG A 94 1.28 14.66 6.12
C ARG A 94 2.61 14.05 6.55
N ARG A 95 2.65 13.56 7.80
CA ARG A 95 3.87 12.94 8.39
C ARG A 95 5.10 13.83 8.31
N GLY A 96 4.92 15.13 8.56
CA GLY A 96 6.00 16.14 8.54
C GLY A 96 6.51 16.51 7.15
N LYS A 97 5.76 16.18 6.09
CA LYS A 97 6.08 16.55 4.71
C LYS A 97 4.86 17.18 4.04
N PRO A 98 5.05 18.03 3.02
CA PRO A 98 3.93 18.52 2.22
C PRO A 98 3.06 17.35 1.73
N SER A 99 1.73 17.52 1.76
CA SER A 99 0.81 16.55 1.18
C SER A 99 1.00 16.45 -0.32
N THR A 100 0.45 15.41 -0.95
CA THR A 100 0.71 15.12 -2.37
C THR A 100 0.21 16.25 -3.26
N HIS A 101 -0.96 16.83 -2.95
CA HIS A 101 -1.53 17.94 -3.73
C HIS A 101 -0.73 19.24 -3.60
N VAL A 102 -0.16 19.51 -2.42
CA VAL A 102 0.72 20.69 -2.22
C VAL A 102 1.99 20.56 -3.03
N LYS A 103 2.54 19.34 -3.14
CA LYS A 103 3.81 19.10 -3.81
C LYS A 103 3.70 18.94 -5.33
N PHE A 104 2.61 18.36 -5.82
CA PHE A 104 2.47 17.96 -7.23
C PHE A 104 1.25 18.55 -7.93
N GLY A 105 0.42 19.32 -7.22
CA GLY A 105 -0.85 19.85 -7.69
C GLY A 105 -2.02 18.88 -7.44
N GLU A 106 -3.23 19.44 -7.38
CA GLU A 106 -4.44 18.69 -7.03
C GLU A 106 -4.78 17.62 -8.05
N SER A 107 -4.80 17.96 -9.35
CA SER A 107 -5.09 17.01 -10.43
C SER A 107 -4.12 15.83 -10.44
N THR A 108 -2.84 16.09 -10.22
CA THR A 108 -1.83 15.04 -10.11
C THR A 108 -2.04 14.17 -8.87
N ALA A 109 -2.45 14.75 -7.73
CA ALA A 109 -2.75 14.00 -6.52
C ALA A 109 -3.96 13.08 -6.72
N VAL A 110 -5.04 13.57 -7.33
CA VAL A 110 -6.22 12.75 -7.68
C VAL A 110 -5.84 11.58 -8.55
N LEU A 111 -5.08 11.82 -9.63
CA LEU A 111 -4.66 10.78 -10.56
C LEU A 111 -3.68 9.78 -9.91
N ALA A 112 -2.77 10.25 -9.06
CA ALA A 112 -1.84 9.38 -8.32
C ALA A 112 -2.58 8.48 -7.33
N GLY A 113 -3.57 9.01 -6.62
CA GLY A 113 -4.44 8.23 -5.75
C GLY A 113 -5.20 7.14 -6.52
N ASN A 114 -5.90 7.51 -7.59
CA ASN A 114 -6.63 6.56 -8.45
C ASN A 114 -5.71 5.48 -9.03
N SER A 115 -4.48 5.85 -9.42
CA SER A 115 -3.49 4.89 -9.92
C SER A 115 -3.06 3.90 -8.83
N LEU A 116 -2.94 4.33 -7.56
CA LEU A 116 -2.65 3.44 -6.43
C LEU A 116 -3.83 2.49 -6.14
N LEU A 117 -5.06 2.97 -6.24
CA LEU A 117 -6.25 2.12 -6.11
C LEU A 117 -6.28 1.06 -7.21
N THR A 118 -6.08 1.45 -8.47
CA THR A 118 -6.01 0.52 -9.62
C THR A 118 -4.87 -0.48 -9.45
N MET A 119 -3.69 -0.02 -9.01
CA MET A 119 -2.55 -0.88 -8.74
C MET A 119 -2.83 -1.90 -7.62
N ALA A 120 -3.69 -1.59 -6.65
CA ALA A 120 -4.11 -2.56 -5.63
C ALA A 120 -4.85 -3.75 -6.27
N PHE A 121 -5.76 -3.51 -7.20
CA PHE A 121 -6.46 -4.58 -7.93
C PHE A 121 -5.52 -5.35 -8.84
N GLU A 122 -4.56 -4.68 -9.50
CA GLU A 122 -3.51 -5.36 -10.27
C GLU A 122 -2.68 -6.29 -9.38
N ILE A 123 -2.32 -5.86 -8.16
CA ILE A 123 -1.63 -6.70 -7.18
C ILE A 123 -2.48 -7.91 -6.78
N LEU A 124 -3.78 -7.74 -6.59
CA LEU A 124 -4.70 -8.84 -6.25
C LEU A 124 -4.85 -9.87 -7.39
N SER A 125 -4.63 -9.46 -8.63
CA SER A 125 -4.58 -10.34 -9.81
C SER A 125 -3.22 -11.00 -10.03
N HIS A 126 -2.25 -10.81 -9.10
CA HIS A 126 -0.89 -11.30 -9.26
C HIS A 126 -0.85 -12.83 -9.28
N LYS A 127 -0.19 -13.41 -10.30
CA LYS A 127 -0.11 -14.86 -10.53
C LYS A 127 0.41 -15.70 -9.36
N ASN A 128 1.18 -15.09 -8.45
CA ASN A 128 1.70 -15.76 -7.26
C ASN A 128 0.73 -15.70 -6.07
N LEU A 129 -0.42 -15.05 -6.23
CA LEU A 129 -1.47 -15.04 -5.24
C LEU A 129 -2.32 -16.31 -5.42
N LYS A 130 -1.83 -17.42 -4.87
CA LYS A 130 -2.52 -18.71 -4.92
C LYS A 130 -3.24 -18.93 -3.60
N PHE A 131 -4.56 -19.01 -3.64
CA PHE A 131 -5.38 -19.55 -2.58
C PHE A 131 -5.76 -20.97 -2.95
N SER A 132 -5.79 -21.89 -1.98
CA SER A 132 -6.36 -23.22 -2.22
C SER A 132 -7.84 -23.06 -2.61
N GLU A 133 -8.35 -23.88 -3.50
CA GLU A 133 -9.75 -23.82 -3.94
C GLU A 133 -10.75 -23.93 -2.78
N LYS A 134 -10.36 -24.56 -1.66
CA LYS A 134 -11.15 -24.65 -0.42
C LYS A 134 -11.44 -23.30 0.25
N ILE A 135 -10.72 -22.23 -0.10
CA ILE A 135 -10.90 -20.88 0.48
C ILE A 135 -11.67 -19.95 -0.48
N LYS A 136 -11.93 -20.42 -1.69
CA LYS A 136 -12.54 -19.58 -2.74
C LYS A 136 -14.06 -19.43 -2.63
N ILE A 137 -14.72 -20.22 -1.80
CA ILE A 137 -16.20 -20.21 -1.76
C ILE A 137 -16.65 -20.53 -0.34
N ASN A 138 -17.20 -19.55 0.30
CA ASN A 138 -18.49 -19.61 1.00
C ASN A 138 -18.94 -18.20 1.27
#